data_ec797ba64129ccfe2df124d279f83496
#
_entry.id   ec797ba64129ccfe2df124d279f83496
#
_cell.length_a   1.000
_cell.length_b   1.000
_cell.length_c   1.000
_cell.angle_alpha   90.00
_cell.angle_beta   90.00
_cell.angle_gamma   90.00
#
_symmetry.space_group_name_H-M   'P 1'
#
loop_
_entity.id
_entity.type
_entity.pdbx_description
1 polymer ?
#
loop_
_entity_poly.entity_id
_entity_poly.type
_entity_poly.pdbx_seq_one_letter_code
_entity_poly.pdbx_strand_id
1 'polypeptide(L)'
;SDCHNPHGSLSEHELQRPSINQTCYQCHSEKRGPVLWEHAPVAEDCSVCHDSHGSINANMLKQRTPQICQDCHTPADHPSTAIAGGQFVENTQSTFALGQNCMNCHSLIHGSNHPAGQTFQR
;
A
#
# COMPACT_ATOMS: atom_id res chain seq x y z
N SER A 1 -0.01 -12.42 23.80
CA SER A 1 -0.12 -11.35 22.83
C SER A 1 0.91 -11.56 21.75
N ASP A 2 0.51 -11.50 20.48
CA ASP A 2 1.42 -11.83 19.37
C ASP A 2 2.29 -10.63 18.97
N CYS A 3 1.82 -9.41 19.23
CA CYS A 3 2.50 -8.19 18.84
C CYS A 3 3.18 -7.47 20.00
N HIS A 4 2.53 -7.41 21.16
CA HIS A 4 2.99 -6.65 22.32
C HIS A 4 3.49 -7.52 23.45
N ASN A 5 4.49 -7.03 24.18
CA ASN A 5 4.97 -7.63 25.42
C ASN A 5 4.43 -6.81 26.61
N PRO A 6 3.46 -7.34 27.38
CA PRO A 6 2.86 -6.61 28.50
C PRO A 6 3.83 -6.36 29.66
N HIS A 7 4.99 -6.96 29.65
CA HIS A 7 6.05 -6.74 30.64
C HIS A 7 7.09 -5.71 30.21
N GLY A 8 6.82 -5.03 29.07
CA GLY A 8 7.72 -4.03 28.49
C GLY A 8 8.69 -4.59 27.46
N SER A 9 9.18 -3.72 26.61
CA SER A 9 10.22 -4.02 25.61
C SER A 9 11.07 -2.77 25.37
N LEU A 10 12.14 -2.93 24.59
CA LEU A 10 12.99 -1.82 24.15
C LEU A 10 12.44 -1.10 22.92
N SER A 11 11.40 -1.65 22.29
CA SER A 11 10.78 -1.07 21.11
C SER A 11 9.65 -0.11 21.48
N GLU A 12 9.33 0.79 20.56
CA GLU A 12 8.15 1.65 20.69
C GLU A 12 6.86 0.81 20.82
N HIS A 13 5.90 1.31 21.58
CA HIS A 13 4.63 0.66 21.82
C HIS A 13 4.74 -0.75 22.42
N GLU A 14 5.83 -1.05 23.12
CA GLU A 14 6.05 -2.35 23.78
C GLU A 14 5.93 -3.54 22.81
N LEU A 15 6.36 -3.37 21.57
CA LEU A 15 6.34 -4.44 20.58
C LEU A 15 7.34 -5.55 20.94
N GLN A 16 7.01 -6.79 20.59
CA GLN A 16 7.91 -7.93 20.80
C GLN A 16 9.17 -7.88 19.93
N ARG A 17 9.15 -7.12 18.85
CA ARG A 17 10.26 -6.96 17.90
C ARG A 17 10.72 -5.52 17.84
N PRO A 18 11.96 -5.26 17.40
CA PRO A 18 12.54 -3.92 17.38
C PRO A 18 11.79 -2.90 16.51
N SER A 19 10.99 -3.34 15.54
CA SER A 19 10.21 -2.45 14.68
C SER A 19 8.83 -3.03 14.37
N ILE A 20 7.93 -2.16 13.91
CA ILE A 20 6.60 -2.54 13.42
C ILE A 20 6.73 -3.57 12.30
N ASN A 21 7.58 -3.29 11.30
CA ASN A 21 7.79 -4.19 10.17
C ASN A 21 8.24 -5.58 10.61
N GLN A 22 9.20 -5.67 11.54
CA GLN A 22 9.67 -6.95 12.04
C GLN A 22 8.58 -7.70 12.82
N THR A 23 7.69 -6.99 13.48
CA THR A 23 6.53 -7.60 14.15
C THR A 23 5.55 -8.16 13.12
N CYS A 24 5.23 -7.39 12.09
CA CYS A 24 4.33 -7.82 11.01
C CYS A 24 4.88 -9.03 10.23
N TYR A 25 6.18 -9.06 9.97
CA TYR A 25 6.83 -10.13 9.23
C TYR A 25 6.83 -11.49 9.92
N GLN A 26 6.47 -11.57 11.19
CA GLN A 26 6.31 -12.86 11.85
C GLN A 26 5.17 -13.69 11.22
N CYS A 27 4.14 -13.03 10.74
CA CYS A 27 2.99 -13.66 10.06
C CYS A 27 2.98 -13.36 8.56
N HIS A 28 3.50 -12.21 8.14
CA HIS A 28 3.52 -11.72 6.76
C HIS A 28 4.91 -11.78 6.14
N SER A 29 5.57 -12.92 6.27
CA SER A 29 6.94 -13.13 5.79
C SER A 29 7.09 -12.89 4.28
N GLU A 30 6.01 -13.09 3.52
CA GLU A 30 5.96 -12.86 2.08
C GLU A 30 6.11 -11.38 1.67
N LYS A 31 5.97 -10.45 2.63
CA LYS A 31 6.16 -9.01 2.40
C LYS A 31 7.55 -8.51 2.78
N ARG A 32 8.37 -9.38 3.34
CA ARG A 32 9.66 -8.98 3.93
C ARG A 32 10.72 -8.56 2.91
N GLY A 33 10.66 -9.02 1.71
CA GLY A 33 11.79 -8.86 0.80
C GLY A 33 13.01 -9.73 1.15
N PRO A 34 14.18 -9.47 0.58
CA PRO A 34 14.45 -8.36 -0.32
C PRO A 34 13.73 -8.48 -1.66
N VAL A 35 13.35 -7.35 -2.21
CA VAL A 35 12.77 -7.26 -3.56
C VAL A 35 13.65 -6.35 -4.42
N LEU A 36 13.65 -6.58 -5.72
CA LEU A 36 14.48 -5.81 -6.65
C LEU A 36 14.04 -4.33 -6.71
N TRP A 37 12.74 -4.11 -6.64
CA TRP A 37 12.12 -2.79 -6.69
C TRP A 37 11.33 -2.56 -5.42
N GLU A 38 11.93 -1.88 -4.48
CA GLU A 38 11.29 -1.56 -3.19
C GLU A 38 10.35 -0.36 -3.33
N HIS A 39 9.24 -0.41 -2.59
CA HIS A 39 8.39 0.75 -2.37
C HIS A 39 8.76 1.34 -1.00
N ALA A 40 9.33 2.53 -1.00
CA ALA A 40 9.94 3.12 0.18
C ALA A 40 9.07 3.09 1.45
N PRO A 41 7.78 3.52 1.42
CA PRO A 41 6.95 3.48 2.63
C PRO A 41 6.71 2.06 3.16
N VAL A 42 6.72 1.05 2.30
CA VAL A 42 6.61 -0.36 2.72
C VAL A 42 7.89 -0.83 3.43
N ALA A 43 9.04 -0.44 2.90
CA ALA A 43 10.33 -0.77 3.53
C ALA A 43 10.52 -0.04 4.88
N GLU A 44 9.97 1.17 5.01
CA GLU A 44 10.08 1.98 6.21
C GLU A 44 9.17 1.48 7.32
N ASP A 45 7.85 1.49 7.11
CA ASP A 45 6.88 1.17 8.15
C ASP A 45 5.53 0.73 7.57
N CYS A 46 5.07 -0.47 7.92
CA CYS A 46 3.75 -0.99 7.53
C CYS A 46 2.60 -0.08 8.01
N SER A 47 2.78 0.58 9.14
CA SER A 47 1.76 1.45 9.72
C SER A 47 1.57 2.78 8.98
N VAL A 48 2.40 3.10 7.99
CA VAL A 48 2.13 4.24 7.09
C VAL A 48 0.78 4.05 6.40
N CYS A 49 0.49 2.83 5.95
CA CYS A 49 -0.74 2.52 5.21
C CYS A 49 -1.75 1.73 6.03
N HIS A 50 -1.31 0.87 6.94
CA HIS A 50 -2.18 -0.06 7.67
C HIS A 50 -2.40 0.37 9.12
N ASP A 51 -3.60 0.12 9.63
CA ASP A 51 -3.92 0.21 11.06
C ASP A 51 -4.03 -1.21 11.62
N SER A 52 -3.03 -1.60 12.42
CA SER A 52 -2.95 -2.94 12.99
C SER A 52 -4.04 -3.26 14.01
N HIS A 53 -4.69 -2.24 14.55
CA HIS A 53 -5.81 -2.41 15.51
C HIS A 53 -7.17 -2.46 14.81
N GLY A 54 -7.18 -2.35 13.50
CA GLY A 54 -8.37 -2.44 12.67
C GLY A 54 -8.79 -1.12 12.06
N SER A 55 -9.46 -1.22 10.93
CA SER A 55 -10.01 -0.09 10.21
C SER A 55 -11.32 -0.49 9.54
N ILE A 56 -12.13 0.51 9.17
CA ILE A 56 -13.34 0.30 8.36
C ILE A 56 -13.04 0.05 6.89
N ASN A 57 -11.79 0.24 6.48
CA ASN A 57 -11.36 0.07 5.10
C ASN A 57 -10.84 -1.36 4.88
N ALA A 58 -10.99 -1.88 3.66
CA ALA A 58 -10.46 -3.18 3.31
C ALA A 58 -8.96 -3.28 3.61
N ASN A 59 -8.50 -4.48 3.98
CA ASN A 59 -7.11 -4.77 4.30
C ASN A 59 -6.53 -3.91 5.43
N MET A 60 -7.37 -3.42 6.34
CA MET A 60 -6.99 -2.53 7.45
C MET A 60 -6.25 -1.26 6.99
N LEU A 61 -6.56 -0.75 5.81
CA LEU A 61 -5.98 0.50 5.34
C LEU A 61 -6.50 1.69 6.16
N LYS A 62 -5.63 2.63 6.50
CA LYS A 62 -6.00 3.88 7.20
C LYS A 62 -6.97 4.72 6.38
N GLN A 63 -6.79 4.71 5.07
CA GLN A 63 -7.69 5.33 4.11
C GLN A 63 -7.95 4.35 2.97
N ARG A 64 -9.08 4.50 2.29
CA ARG A 64 -9.36 3.71 1.10
C ARG A 64 -8.55 4.20 -0.10
N THR A 65 -8.31 3.32 -1.05
CA THR A 65 -7.78 3.72 -2.36
C THR A 65 -8.86 4.48 -3.15
N PRO A 66 -8.49 5.51 -3.94
CA PRO A 66 -7.12 5.95 -4.26
C PRO A 66 -6.52 6.95 -3.27
N GLN A 67 -7.28 7.42 -2.26
CA GLN A 67 -6.86 8.50 -1.36
C GLN A 67 -5.51 8.22 -0.70
N ILE A 68 -5.34 7.03 -0.13
CA ILE A 68 -4.08 6.67 0.54
C ILE A 68 -2.85 6.75 -0.39
N CYS A 69 -3.04 6.51 -1.67
CA CYS A 69 -1.97 6.64 -2.67
C CYS A 69 -1.67 8.11 -2.96
N GLN A 70 -2.72 8.92 -2.99
CA GLN A 70 -2.64 10.35 -3.32
C GLN A 70 -2.04 11.21 -2.21
N ASP A 71 -1.89 10.68 -1.01
CA ASP A 71 -1.15 11.35 0.07
C ASP A 71 0.32 11.59 -0.31
N CYS A 72 0.88 10.77 -1.19
CA CYS A 72 2.26 10.87 -1.66
C CYS A 72 2.40 11.00 -3.17
N HIS A 73 1.46 10.44 -3.94
CA HIS A 73 1.50 10.42 -5.40
C HIS A 73 0.53 11.42 -6.01
N THR A 74 1.05 12.26 -6.89
CA THR A 74 0.18 13.13 -7.69
C THR A 74 -0.40 12.36 -8.88
N PRO A 75 -1.71 12.49 -9.16
CA PRO A 75 -2.33 11.87 -10.33
C PRO A 75 -2.11 12.66 -11.63
N ALA A 76 -1.32 13.73 -11.61
CA ALA A 76 -1.08 14.55 -12.79
C ALA A 76 -0.53 13.72 -13.97
N ASP A 77 -1.08 13.95 -15.16
CA ASP A 77 -0.70 13.27 -16.40
C ASP A 77 -0.89 11.75 -16.40
N HIS A 78 -1.74 11.23 -15.50
CA HIS A 78 -2.00 9.81 -15.36
C HIS A 78 -3.49 9.50 -15.67
N PRO A 79 -3.81 8.32 -16.28
CA PRO A 79 -5.19 7.92 -16.57
C PRO A 79 -6.13 7.87 -15.37
N SER A 80 -5.59 7.85 -14.14
CA SER A 80 -6.35 7.92 -12.90
C SER A 80 -6.73 9.33 -12.46
N THR A 81 -6.28 10.36 -13.15
CA THR A 81 -6.73 11.74 -12.90
C THR A 81 -8.24 11.80 -13.10
N ALA A 82 -8.94 12.57 -12.26
CA ALA A 82 -10.38 12.78 -12.40
C ALA A 82 -10.68 13.26 -13.81
N ILE A 83 -11.30 12.41 -14.59
CA ILE A 83 -11.63 12.69 -15.98
C ILE A 83 -12.98 13.37 -15.98
N ALA A 84 -13.03 14.61 -16.47
CA ALA A 84 -14.29 15.30 -16.69
C ALA A 84 -15.09 14.59 -17.78
N GLY A 85 -16.43 14.58 -17.65
CA GLY A 85 -17.29 13.99 -18.66
C GLY A 85 -16.97 14.55 -20.06
N GLY A 86 -16.75 13.67 -21.02
CA GLY A 86 -16.34 14.02 -22.38
C GLY A 86 -14.86 13.84 -22.70
N GLN A 87 -14.01 13.58 -21.71
CA GLN A 87 -12.60 13.25 -21.95
C GLN A 87 -12.35 11.77 -22.28
N PHE A 88 -13.37 10.94 -22.17
CA PHE A 88 -13.29 9.57 -22.67
C PHE A 88 -13.49 9.56 -24.19
N VAL A 89 -12.56 8.94 -24.89
CA VAL A 89 -12.75 8.61 -26.30
C VAL A 89 -14.07 7.83 -26.44
N GLU A 90 -14.86 8.19 -27.41
CA GLU A 90 -16.23 7.71 -27.62
C GLU A 90 -16.48 6.28 -27.16
N ASN A 91 -17.47 6.10 -26.27
CA ASN A 91 -18.00 4.83 -25.76
C ASN A 91 -17.11 3.99 -24.83
N THR A 92 -16.00 4.47 -24.31
CA THR A 92 -15.23 3.78 -23.29
C THR A 92 -15.39 4.41 -21.92
N GLN A 93 -16.61 4.53 -21.44
CA GLN A 93 -16.86 4.73 -20.02
C GLN A 93 -16.51 3.42 -19.26
N SER A 94 -15.22 3.15 -19.15
CA SER A 94 -14.78 2.02 -18.34
C SER A 94 -15.07 2.34 -16.89
N THR A 95 -15.92 1.55 -16.26
CA THR A 95 -16.13 1.58 -14.81
C THR A 95 -14.81 1.43 -14.04
N PHE A 96 -13.80 0.85 -14.65
CA PHE A 96 -12.44 0.73 -14.10
C PHE A 96 -11.72 2.07 -14.03
N ALA A 97 -11.90 2.95 -15.00
CA ALA A 97 -11.34 4.30 -14.96
C ALA A 97 -12.08 5.18 -13.94
N LEU A 98 -13.38 4.99 -13.79
CA LEU A 98 -14.19 5.69 -12.79
C LEU A 98 -13.98 5.16 -11.37
N GLY A 99 -13.64 3.89 -11.22
CA GLY A 99 -13.30 3.29 -9.94
C GLY A 99 -11.99 3.79 -9.35
N GLN A 100 -11.16 4.43 -10.16
CA GLN A 100 -9.91 5.11 -9.78
C GLN A 100 -9.05 4.37 -8.75
N ASN A 101 -9.08 3.05 -8.78
CA ASN A 101 -8.24 2.26 -7.90
C ASN A 101 -6.88 2.04 -8.57
N CYS A 102 -5.86 2.70 -8.05
CA CYS A 102 -4.48 2.59 -8.53
C CYS A 102 -4.01 1.12 -8.60
N MET A 103 -4.50 0.29 -7.69
CA MET A 103 -4.16 -1.14 -7.61
C MET A 103 -4.71 -1.96 -8.78
N ASN A 104 -5.64 -1.45 -9.57
CA ASN A 104 -6.10 -2.15 -10.77
C ASN A 104 -4.97 -2.33 -11.80
N CYS A 105 -4.02 -1.40 -11.80
CA CYS A 105 -2.84 -1.44 -12.68
C CYS A 105 -1.54 -1.64 -11.87
N HIS A 106 -1.43 -1.04 -10.69
CA HIS A 106 -0.26 -1.12 -9.82
C HIS A 106 -0.49 -2.11 -8.67
N SER A 107 -0.50 -3.40 -8.97
CA SER A 107 -0.86 -4.43 -7.98
C SER A 107 0.29 -4.82 -7.04
N LEU A 108 1.54 -4.50 -7.40
CA LEU A 108 2.74 -4.91 -6.67
C LEU A 108 3.26 -3.82 -5.72
N ILE A 109 2.37 -3.13 -5.04
CA ILE A 109 2.69 -1.97 -4.16
C ILE A 109 3.61 -2.33 -3.00
N HIS A 110 3.67 -3.59 -2.59
CA HIS A 110 4.59 -4.03 -1.52
C HIS A 110 6.02 -4.27 -2.00
N GLY A 111 6.29 -3.97 -3.26
CA GLY A 111 7.56 -4.21 -3.92
C GLY A 111 7.45 -5.28 -5.00
N SER A 112 8.42 -5.30 -5.89
CA SER A 112 8.36 -6.14 -7.08
C SER A 112 9.73 -6.70 -7.46
N ASN A 113 9.73 -7.93 -7.94
CA ASN A 113 10.84 -8.54 -8.66
C ASN A 113 10.57 -8.61 -10.17
N HIS A 114 9.53 -7.93 -10.64
CA HIS A 114 9.14 -7.98 -12.04
C HIS A 114 10.16 -7.24 -12.93
N PRO A 115 10.56 -7.81 -14.09
CA PRO A 115 11.56 -7.21 -14.95
C PRO A 115 11.14 -5.89 -15.60
N ALA A 116 9.84 -5.55 -15.59
CA ALA A 116 9.34 -4.27 -16.11
C ALA A 116 9.75 -3.05 -15.26
N GLY A 117 10.41 -3.27 -14.12
CA GLY A 117 10.94 -2.20 -13.29
C GLY A 117 10.01 -1.75 -12.17
N GLN A 118 10.27 -0.54 -11.69
CA GLN A 118 9.66 0.02 -10.48
C GLN A 118 8.20 0.49 -10.63
N THR A 119 7.56 0.28 -11.75
CA THR A 119 6.16 0.70 -11.97
C THR A 119 5.16 -0.18 -11.22
N PHE A 120 5.60 -1.22 -10.52
CA PHE A 120 4.79 -2.15 -9.73
C PHE A 120 3.60 -2.74 -10.50
N GLN A 121 3.74 -2.89 -11.79
CA GLN A 121 2.76 -3.54 -12.65
C GLN A 121 2.79 -5.06 -12.47
N ARG A 122 1.72 -5.71 -12.89
CA ARG A 122 1.59 -7.18 -12.85
C ARG A 122 2.69 -7.85 -13.65
#